data_76b240277620775df40cb7216823023c
#
_entry.id   76b240277620775df40cb7216823023c
#
_cell.length_a   1.000
_cell.length_b   1.000
_cell.length_c   1.000
_cell.angle_alpha   90.00
_cell.angle_beta   90.00
_cell.angle_gamma   90.00
#
_symmetry.space_group_name_H-M   'P 1'
#
loop_
_entity.id
_entity.type
_entity.pdbx_description
1 polymer ?
#
loop_
_entity_poly.entity_id
_entity_poly.type
_entity_poly.pdbx_seq_one_letter_code
_entity_poly.pdbx_strand_id
1 'polypeptide(L)'
;MNTALGTDQTGAPLGAPVYELTNVHKTYARNSVVALENVSLTLRKGSFSSVIGSSGCGKSTLLKIMAGLIPPTKGRVILQNQPVTGARRDIGMMFQQATLFPWKTAVENIVLPIEIRDGKPAAKKALTKAHDLLEVVGLKGFENVYPNELSGGMAQRASICRMLITEPAVLLLDEPFSALDELSRDMMNMELQRICREQDATAFLVTHSIQEAVILSDDIYVMKPRPGRLAE
;
A
#
# COMPACT_ATOMS: atom_id res chain seq x y z
N MET A 1 15.94 23.32 16.89
CA MET A 1 15.85 21.85 16.99
C MET A 1 16.18 21.30 15.62
N ASN A 2 17.37 20.72 15.47
CA ASN A 2 17.85 20.16 14.21
C ASN A 2 17.11 18.82 13.99
N THR A 3 16.11 18.80 13.14
CA THR A 3 15.54 17.53 12.64
C THR A 3 16.55 16.97 11.63
N ALA A 4 17.36 16.01 12.08
CA ALA A 4 18.23 15.27 11.16
C ALA A 4 17.34 14.68 10.06
N LEU A 5 17.54 15.12 8.82
CA LEU A 5 16.92 14.53 7.65
C LEU A 5 17.43 13.07 7.58
N GLY A 6 16.53 12.09 7.66
CA GLY A 6 16.89 10.70 7.40
C GLY A 6 17.43 10.56 5.99
N THR A 7 18.20 9.52 5.76
CA THR A 7 18.65 9.13 4.41
C THR A 7 17.94 7.85 4.00
N ASP A 8 17.73 7.66 2.69
CA ASP A 8 17.24 6.39 2.15
C ASP A 8 18.35 5.31 2.19
N GLN A 9 18.03 4.09 1.74
CA GLN A 9 18.99 2.98 1.70
C GLN A 9 20.21 3.23 0.81
N THR A 10 20.18 4.27 -0.05
CA THR A 10 21.30 4.69 -0.90
C THR A 10 22.12 5.83 -0.30
N GLY A 11 21.70 6.35 0.89
CA GLY A 11 22.33 7.49 1.56
C GLY A 11 21.84 8.85 1.05
N ALA A 12 20.85 8.91 0.16
CA ALA A 12 20.25 10.15 -0.29
C ALA A 12 19.32 10.74 0.79
N PRO A 13 19.20 12.07 0.94
CA PRO A 13 18.30 12.68 1.92
C PRO A 13 16.85 12.40 1.56
N LEU A 14 16.09 11.85 2.51
CA LEU A 14 14.65 11.65 2.37
C LEU A 14 13.92 13.01 2.30
N GLY A 15 12.82 13.05 1.54
CA GLY A 15 11.99 14.24 1.35
C GLY A 15 11.31 14.75 2.63
N ALA A 16 10.57 15.85 2.49
CA ALA A 16 9.77 16.43 3.59
C ALA A 16 8.67 15.45 4.06
N PRO A 17 8.18 15.57 5.31
CA PRO A 17 7.03 14.81 5.77
C PRO A 17 5.83 14.97 4.81
N VAL A 18 5.27 13.86 4.36
CA VAL A 18 4.12 13.85 3.44
C VAL A 18 2.89 13.22 4.08
N TYR A 19 3.09 12.28 5.00
CA TYR A 19 2.02 11.60 5.73
C TYR A 19 2.30 11.64 7.22
N GLU A 20 1.35 12.15 8.01
CA GLU A 20 1.51 12.31 9.44
C GLU A 20 0.31 11.77 10.20
N LEU A 21 0.57 10.88 11.14
CA LEU A 21 -0.37 10.42 12.14
C LEU A 21 0.02 10.98 13.49
N THR A 22 -0.92 11.58 14.22
CA THR A 22 -0.68 12.15 15.54
C THR A 22 -1.67 11.61 16.53
N ASN A 23 -1.19 10.87 17.55
CA ASN A 23 -1.98 10.33 18.65
C ASN A 23 -3.24 9.59 18.18
N VAL A 24 -3.11 8.76 17.17
CA VAL A 24 -4.23 8.02 16.57
C VAL A 24 -4.67 6.91 17.51
N HIS A 25 -5.98 6.91 17.83
CA HIS A 25 -6.66 5.87 18.59
C HIS A 25 -7.78 5.27 17.75
N LYS A 26 -8.04 3.99 17.93
CA LYS A 26 -9.20 3.32 17.35
C LYS A 26 -9.84 2.34 18.31
N THR A 27 -11.10 2.62 18.67
CA THR A 27 -11.97 1.71 19.40
C THR A 27 -13.17 1.35 18.52
N TYR A 28 -13.44 0.06 18.39
CA TYR A 28 -14.64 -0.43 17.68
C TYR A 28 -15.83 -0.47 18.63
N ALA A 29 -16.84 0.37 18.37
CA ALA A 29 -18.00 0.54 19.27
C ALA A 29 -18.78 -0.76 19.51
N ARG A 30 -18.90 -1.63 18.49
CA ARG A 30 -19.72 -2.85 18.56
C ARG A 30 -19.29 -3.84 19.64
N ASN A 31 -18.00 -3.90 19.95
CA ASN A 31 -17.42 -4.86 20.91
C ASN A 31 -16.44 -4.20 21.89
N SER A 32 -16.38 -2.88 21.92
CA SER A 32 -15.48 -2.08 22.77
C SER A 32 -14.00 -2.47 22.67
N VAL A 33 -13.59 -3.05 21.53
CA VAL A 33 -12.20 -3.46 21.30
C VAL A 33 -11.37 -2.24 20.97
N VAL A 34 -10.33 -1.97 21.78
CA VAL A 34 -9.29 -0.98 21.50
C VAL A 34 -8.29 -1.61 20.52
N ALA A 35 -8.39 -1.26 19.24
CA ALA A 35 -7.53 -1.78 18.19
C ALA A 35 -6.20 -1.03 18.12
N LEU A 36 -6.23 0.31 18.27
CA LEU A 36 -5.03 1.15 18.27
C LEU A 36 -5.07 2.13 19.45
N GLU A 37 -3.91 2.39 20.02
CA GLU A 37 -3.75 3.34 21.11
C GLU A 37 -2.48 4.16 20.95
N ASN A 38 -2.67 5.47 20.85
CA ASN A 38 -1.59 6.47 20.77
C ASN A 38 -0.55 6.20 19.68
N VAL A 39 -1.02 5.89 18.46
CA VAL A 39 -0.13 5.63 17.31
C VAL A 39 0.23 6.97 16.67
N SER A 40 1.53 7.29 16.64
CA SER A 40 2.08 8.44 15.93
C SER A 40 3.22 8.00 15.03
N LEU A 41 3.18 8.36 13.75
CA LEU A 41 4.24 8.08 12.79
C LEU A 41 4.25 9.13 11.68
N THR A 42 5.36 9.22 10.97
CA THR A 42 5.54 10.16 9.88
C THR A 42 6.19 9.44 8.70
N LEU A 43 5.59 9.55 7.51
CA LEU A 43 6.23 9.10 6.28
C LEU A 43 6.80 10.30 5.54
N ARG A 44 8.00 10.16 5.01
CA ARG A 44 8.66 11.17 4.18
C ARG A 44 8.37 10.92 2.71
N LYS A 45 8.34 11.97 1.91
CA LYS A 45 8.15 11.85 0.47
C LYS A 45 9.24 10.96 -0.15
N GLY A 46 8.83 10.01 -0.98
CA GLY A 46 9.72 9.05 -1.63
C GLY A 46 10.27 7.95 -0.73
N SER A 47 9.94 7.93 0.58
CA SER A 47 10.37 6.84 1.46
C SER A 47 9.53 5.58 1.30
N PHE A 48 10.16 4.45 1.54
CA PHE A 48 9.51 3.17 1.74
C PHE A 48 9.56 2.82 3.24
N SER A 49 8.42 2.80 3.90
CA SER A 49 8.33 2.48 5.34
C SER A 49 7.54 1.20 5.54
N SER A 50 7.89 0.43 6.57
CA SER A 50 7.16 -0.80 6.92
C SER A 50 6.68 -0.80 8.36
N VAL A 51 5.55 -1.48 8.61
CA VAL A 51 5.13 -1.85 9.96
C VAL A 51 5.10 -3.36 10.10
N ILE A 52 5.84 -3.87 11.09
CA ILE A 52 5.86 -5.28 11.46
C ILE A 52 5.20 -5.50 12.82
N GLY A 53 4.67 -6.68 13.04
CA GLY A 53 4.06 -7.06 14.32
C GLY A 53 3.23 -8.34 14.18
N SER A 54 2.86 -8.93 15.31
CA SER A 54 2.08 -10.16 15.36
C SER A 54 0.70 -10.02 14.72
N SER A 55 0.09 -11.15 14.31
CA SER A 55 -1.28 -11.13 13.80
C SER A 55 -2.26 -10.53 14.83
N GLY A 56 -3.19 -9.71 14.35
CA GLY A 56 -4.19 -9.05 15.19
C GLY A 56 -3.69 -7.90 16.07
N CYS A 57 -2.44 -7.41 15.89
CA CYS A 57 -1.95 -6.26 16.64
C CYS A 57 -2.48 -4.90 16.14
N GLY A 58 -3.24 -4.84 15.04
CA GLY A 58 -3.87 -3.61 14.57
C GLY A 58 -3.31 -3.05 13.25
N LYS A 59 -2.36 -3.69 12.59
CA LYS A 59 -1.71 -3.21 11.34
C LYS A 59 -2.71 -2.87 10.23
N SER A 60 -3.61 -3.80 9.90
CA SER A 60 -4.64 -3.54 8.88
C SER A 60 -5.66 -2.48 9.31
N THR A 61 -5.90 -2.30 10.63
CA THR A 61 -6.71 -1.20 11.14
C THR A 61 -6.00 0.14 10.91
N LEU A 62 -4.70 0.21 11.20
CA LEU A 62 -3.88 1.38 10.93
C LEU A 62 -3.92 1.74 9.45
N LEU A 63 -3.69 0.76 8.58
CA LEU A 63 -3.71 0.96 7.13
C LEU A 63 -5.07 1.47 6.62
N LYS A 64 -6.20 0.93 7.12
CA LYS A 64 -7.55 1.40 6.77
C LYS A 64 -7.81 2.84 7.22
N ILE A 65 -7.26 3.25 8.36
CA ILE A 65 -7.33 4.65 8.83
C ILE A 65 -6.50 5.54 7.91
N MET A 66 -5.29 5.13 7.57
CA MET A 66 -4.44 5.85 6.62
C MET A 66 -5.12 5.99 5.25
N ALA A 67 -5.77 4.96 4.75
CA ALA A 67 -6.51 5.02 3.49
C ALA A 67 -7.80 5.87 3.55
N GLY A 68 -8.19 6.37 4.73
CA GLY A 68 -9.46 7.09 4.92
C GLY A 68 -10.70 6.22 4.83
N LEU A 69 -10.55 4.88 4.89
CA LEU A 69 -11.67 3.93 4.82
C LEU A 69 -12.46 3.85 6.13
N ILE A 70 -11.80 4.10 7.25
CA ILE A 70 -12.42 4.19 8.58
C ILE A 70 -11.84 5.39 9.33
N PRO A 71 -12.66 6.18 10.05
CA PRO A 71 -12.14 7.28 10.84
C PRO A 71 -11.45 6.77 12.11
N PRO A 72 -10.41 7.47 12.61
CA PRO A 72 -9.89 7.26 13.95
C PRO A 72 -10.93 7.67 14.99
N THR A 73 -10.85 7.12 16.21
CA THR A 73 -11.70 7.54 17.35
C THR A 73 -11.17 8.82 17.99
N LYS A 74 -9.82 8.98 18.02
CA LYS A 74 -9.11 10.19 18.46
C LYS A 74 -7.83 10.32 17.64
N GLY A 75 -7.23 11.51 17.69
CA GLY A 75 -6.05 11.84 16.92
C GLY A 75 -6.39 12.35 15.53
N ARG A 76 -5.37 12.53 14.71
CA ARG A 76 -5.52 13.06 13.36
C ARG A 76 -4.59 12.38 12.38
N VAL A 77 -5.01 12.37 11.12
CA VAL A 77 -4.26 11.86 9.98
C VAL A 77 -4.19 12.95 8.93
N ILE A 78 -2.99 13.30 8.50
CA ILE A 78 -2.74 14.36 7.54
C ILE A 78 -1.92 13.78 6.38
N LEU A 79 -2.34 14.06 5.16
CA LEU A 79 -1.59 13.77 3.93
C LEU A 79 -1.43 15.07 3.15
N GLN A 80 -0.17 15.47 2.86
CA GLN A 80 0.16 16.69 2.12
C GLN A 80 -0.52 17.94 2.72
N ASN A 81 -0.41 18.12 4.04
CA ASN A 81 -1.01 19.20 4.82
C ASN A 81 -2.56 19.22 4.81
N GLN A 82 -3.22 18.18 4.32
CA GLN A 82 -4.68 18.07 4.31
C GLN A 82 -5.15 16.90 5.19
N PRO A 83 -6.22 17.09 5.99
CA PRO A 83 -6.75 16.00 6.79
C PRO A 83 -7.34 14.89 5.90
N VAL A 84 -7.06 13.63 6.27
CA VAL A 84 -7.64 12.45 5.62
C VAL A 84 -8.97 12.14 6.31
N THR A 85 -10.06 12.60 5.73
CA THR A 85 -11.43 12.41 6.23
C THR A 85 -12.23 11.38 5.43
N GLY A 86 -11.67 10.82 4.39
CA GLY A 86 -12.26 9.83 3.50
C GLY A 86 -11.25 9.31 2.46
N ALA A 87 -11.69 8.40 1.60
CA ALA A 87 -10.86 7.88 0.54
C ALA A 87 -10.37 8.99 -0.41
N ARG A 88 -9.08 8.96 -0.75
CA ARG A 88 -8.42 9.95 -1.62
C ARG A 88 -7.91 9.29 -2.90
N ARG A 89 -7.85 10.07 -3.98
CA ARG A 89 -7.41 9.59 -5.30
C ARG A 89 -5.89 9.42 -5.42
N ASP A 90 -5.15 10.13 -4.59
CA ASP A 90 -3.68 10.11 -4.50
C ASP A 90 -3.14 9.00 -3.59
N ILE A 91 -4.04 8.17 -3.04
CA ILE A 91 -3.69 6.98 -2.25
C ILE A 91 -4.07 5.73 -3.04
N GLY A 92 -3.09 4.92 -3.37
CA GLY A 92 -3.27 3.54 -3.84
C GLY A 92 -3.30 2.59 -2.65
N MET A 93 -4.30 1.70 -2.58
CA MET A 93 -4.37 0.69 -1.53
C MET A 93 -4.45 -0.70 -2.11
N MET A 94 -3.63 -1.58 -1.60
CA MET A 94 -3.66 -3.00 -1.87
C MET A 94 -4.06 -3.78 -0.62
N PHE A 95 -5.05 -4.65 -0.77
CA PHE A 95 -5.52 -5.54 0.29
C PHE A 95 -4.78 -6.87 0.25
N GLN A 96 -4.74 -7.57 1.37
CA GLN A 96 -4.15 -8.90 1.50
C GLN A 96 -4.71 -9.91 0.48
N GLN A 97 -6.00 -9.82 0.18
CA GLN A 97 -6.62 -10.62 -0.88
C GLN A 97 -6.73 -9.81 -2.17
N ALA A 98 -6.43 -10.44 -3.31
CA ALA A 98 -6.69 -9.85 -4.61
C ALA A 98 -8.20 -9.67 -4.82
N THR A 99 -8.66 -8.42 -4.78
CA THR A 99 -10.09 -8.08 -4.92
C THR A 99 -10.44 -7.76 -6.36
N LEU A 100 -10.08 -8.66 -7.29
CA LEU A 100 -10.43 -8.52 -8.69
C LEU A 100 -11.92 -8.78 -8.91
N PHE A 101 -12.53 -8.04 -9.85
CA PHE A 101 -13.92 -8.26 -10.24
C PHE A 101 -14.01 -9.51 -11.12
N PRO A 102 -14.74 -10.55 -10.71
CA PRO A 102 -14.72 -11.86 -11.39
C PRO A 102 -15.33 -11.86 -12.80
N TRP A 103 -16.10 -10.84 -13.14
CA TRP A 103 -16.72 -10.65 -14.46
C TRP A 103 -15.93 -9.75 -15.41
N LYS A 104 -14.73 -9.32 -15.01
CA LYS A 104 -13.79 -8.53 -15.82
C LYS A 104 -12.50 -9.33 -16.02
N THR A 105 -11.90 -9.22 -17.20
CA THR A 105 -10.58 -9.80 -17.48
C THR A 105 -9.49 -9.11 -16.66
N ALA A 106 -8.26 -9.65 -16.69
CA ALA A 106 -7.14 -9.05 -15.97
C ALA A 106 -6.91 -7.59 -16.41
N VAL A 107 -6.80 -7.33 -17.70
CA VAL A 107 -6.58 -5.96 -18.22
C VAL A 107 -7.76 -5.03 -17.93
N GLU A 108 -9.00 -5.51 -18.02
CA GLU A 108 -10.17 -4.73 -17.65
C GLU A 108 -10.22 -4.37 -16.16
N ASN A 109 -9.77 -5.27 -15.29
CA ASN A 109 -9.60 -5.00 -13.86
C ASN A 109 -8.55 -3.90 -13.62
N ILE A 110 -7.43 -3.94 -14.36
CA ILE A 110 -6.35 -2.97 -14.21
C ILE A 110 -6.80 -1.57 -14.60
N VAL A 111 -7.49 -1.41 -15.75
CA VAL A 111 -7.92 -0.08 -16.20
C VAL A 111 -9.18 0.43 -15.51
N LEU A 112 -9.87 -0.40 -14.72
CA LEU A 112 -11.13 -0.06 -14.06
C LEU A 112 -11.07 1.21 -13.20
N PRO A 113 -10.05 1.48 -12.39
CA PRO A 113 -9.97 2.73 -11.62
C PRO A 113 -9.99 3.98 -12.52
N ILE A 114 -9.36 3.92 -13.70
CA ILE A 114 -9.39 5.00 -14.69
C ILE A 114 -10.77 5.07 -15.34
N GLU A 115 -11.39 3.93 -15.66
CA GLU A 115 -12.76 3.89 -16.21
C GLU A 115 -13.76 4.57 -15.27
N ILE A 116 -13.68 4.27 -13.96
CA ILE A 116 -14.57 4.86 -12.95
C ILE A 116 -14.31 6.36 -12.78
N ARG A 117 -13.05 6.79 -12.81
CA ARG A 117 -12.65 8.17 -12.56
C ARG A 117 -12.91 9.08 -13.77
N ASP A 118 -12.51 8.64 -14.96
CA ASP A 118 -12.36 9.47 -16.16
C ASP A 118 -13.17 8.94 -17.37
N GLY A 119 -13.87 7.82 -17.20
CA GLY A 119 -14.73 7.21 -18.20
C GLY A 119 -14.03 6.26 -19.17
N LYS A 120 -14.83 5.54 -19.98
CA LYS A 120 -14.35 4.54 -20.93
C LYS A 120 -13.30 5.02 -21.94
N PRO A 121 -13.39 6.26 -22.51
CA PRO A 121 -12.36 6.73 -23.44
C PRO A 121 -10.98 6.86 -22.81
N ALA A 122 -10.91 7.27 -21.53
CA ALA A 122 -9.64 7.35 -20.79
C ALA A 122 -9.10 5.95 -20.48
N ALA A 123 -9.94 5.01 -20.05
CA ALA A 123 -9.57 3.62 -19.84
C ALA A 123 -8.99 2.98 -21.11
N LYS A 124 -9.58 3.25 -22.29
CA LYS A 124 -9.06 2.77 -23.58
C LYS A 124 -7.65 3.29 -23.87
N LYS A 125 -7.36 4.54 -23.54
CA LYS A 125 -6.01 5.12 -23.71
C LYS A 125 -5.01 4.51 -22.73
N ALA A 126 -5.45 4.05 -21.56
CA ALA A 126 -4.62 3.44 -20.54
C ALA A 126 -4.27 1.95 -20.82
N LEU A 127 -4.86 1.34 -21.87
CA LEU A 127 -4.59 -0.08 -22.18
C LEU A 127 -3.13 -0.36 -22.47
N THR A 128 -2.42 0.50 -23.20
CA THR A 128 -0.99 0.32 -23.45
C THR A 128 -0.22 0.22 -22.13
N LYS A 129 -0.40 1.17 -21.22
CA LYS A 129 0.22 1.15 -19.90
C LYS A 129 -0.18 -0.08 -19.08
N ALA A 130 -1.43 -0.53 -19.19
CA ALA A 130 -1.89 -1.74 -18.50
C ALA A 130 -1.17 -3.01 -19.01
N HIS A 131 -0.93 -3.09 -20.32
CA HIS A 131 -0.14 -4.17 -20.93
C HIS A 131 1.32 -4.12 -20.48
N ASP A 132 1.94 -2.93 -20.46
CA ASP A 132 3.30 -2.76 -19.97
C ASP A 132 3.43 -3.21 -18.50
N LEU A 133 2.49 -2.83 -17.65
CA LEU A 133 2.46 -3.27 -16.25
C LEU A 133 2.30 -4.79 -16.12
N LEU A 134 1.44 -5.41 -16.95
CA LEU A 134 1.28 -6.87 -16.96
C LEU A 134 2.56 -7.59 -17.40
N GLU A 135 3.30 -7.04 -18.37
CA GLU A 135 4.59 -7.58 -18.79
C GLU A 135 5.63 -7.49 -17.67
N VAL A 136 5.72 -6.34 -17.00
CA VAL A 136 6.61 -6.12 -15.85
C VAL A 136 6.40 -7.14 -14.74
N VAL A 137 5.13 -7.47 -14.42
CA VAL A 137 4.84 -8.45 -13.36
C VAL A 137 4.80 -9.91 -13.87
N GLY A 138 5.24 -10.17 -15.11
CA GLY A 138 5.30 -11.51 -15.69
C GLY A 138 3.93 -12.11 -16.00
N LEU A 139 2.95 -11.28 -16.37
CA LEU A 139 1.60 -11.69 -16.77
C LEU A 139 1.31 -11.42 -18.25
N LYS A 140 2.35 -11.29 -19.07
CA LYS A 140 2.22 -11.19 -20.53
C LYS A 140 1.54 -12.46 -21.07
N GLY A 141 0.50 -12.28 -21.88
CA GLY A 141 -0.33 -13.36 -22.43
C GLY A 141 -1.55 -13.72 -21.57
N PHE A 142 -1.70 -13.11 -20.37
CA PHE A 142 -2.84 -13.33 -19.47
C PHE A 142 -3.79 -12.12 -19.40
N GLU A 143 -3.69 -11.19 -20.34
CA GLU A 143 -4.45 -9.94 -20.34
C GLU A 143 -5.97 -10.17 -20.37
N ASN A 144 -6.40 -11.15 -21.16
CA ASN A 144 -7.80 -11.45 -21.39
C ASN A 144 -8.35 -12.62 -20.54
N VAL A 145 -7.58 -13.07 -19.55
CA VAL A 145 -7.96 -14.17 -18.66
C VAL A 145 -8.79 -13.61 -17.49
N TYR A 146 -9.82 -14.36 -17.07
CA TYR A 146 -10.66 -13.97 -15.92
C TYR A 146 -10.02 -14.36 -14.59
N PRO A 147 -10.37 -13.65 -13.48
CA PRO A 147 -9.77 -13.91 -12.17
C PRO A 147 -9.85 -15.35 -11.65
N ASN A 148 -10.91 -16.09 -11.99
CA ASN A 148 -11.09 -17.48 -11.61
C ASN A 148 -10.16 -18.47 -12.36
N GLU A 149 -9.52 -18.02 -13.43
CA GLU A 149 -8.55 -18.77 -14.23
C GLU A 149 -7.10 -18.43 -13.83
N LEU A 150 -6.91 -17.43 -12.98
CA LEU A 150 -5.61 -17.01 -12.47
C LEU A 150 -5.26 -17.76 -11.17
N SER A 151 -3.99 -18.11 -10.98
CA SER A 151 -3.52 -18.53 -9.65
C SER A 151 -3.63 -17.37 -8.65
N GLY A 152 -3.61 -17.67 -7.34
CA GLY A 152 -3.65 -16.63 -6.30
C GLY A 152 -2.52 -15.59 -6.46
N GLY A 153 -1.31 -16.05 -6.78
CA GLY A 153 -0.17 -15.16 -7.03
C GLY A 153 -0.34 -14.32 -8.31
N MET A 154 -0.91 -14.89 -9.38
CA MET A 154 -1.21 -14.12 -10.61
C MET A 154 -2.27 -13.04 -10.34
N ALA A 155 -3.35 -13.39 -9.63
CA ALA A 155 -4.39 -12.43 -9.24
C ALA A 155 -3.82 -11.29 -8.36
N GLN A 156 -2.88 -11.62 -7.46
CA GLN A 156 -2.20 -10.65 -6.62
C GLN A 156 -1.36 -9.68 -7.46
N ARG A 157 -0.57 -10.18 -8.42
CA ARG A 157 0.21 -9.37 -9.36
C ARG A 157 -0.66 -8.47 -10.23
N ALA A 158 -1.80 -8.97 -10.74
CA ALA A 158 -2.76 -8.14 -11.46
C ALA A 158 -3.38 -7.03 -10.58
N SER A 159 -3.61 -7.32 -9.29
CA SER A 159 -4.08 -6.32 -8.32
C SER A 159 -3.07 -5.21 -8.05
N ILE A 160 -1.77 -5.53 -8.07
CA ILE A 160 -0.69 -4.52 -8.01
C ILE A 160 -0.75 -3.62 -9.23
N CYS A 161 -0.85 -4.17 -10.44
CA CYS A 161 -0.98 -3.39 -11.66
C CYS A 161 -2.20 -2.45 -11.62
N ARG A 162 -3.35 -2.93 -11.10
CA ARG A 162 -4.55 -2.12 -10.91
C ARG A 162 -4.34 -0.95 -9.95
N MET A 163 -3.53 -1.10 -8.93
CA MET A 163 -3.17 -0.01 -8.02
C MET A 163 -2.23 0.98 -8.72
N LEU A 164 -1.20 0.48 -9.39
CA LEU A 164 -0.14 1.29 -10.01
C LEU A 164 -0.60 2.07 -11.25
N ILE A 165 -1.65 1.61 -11.96
CA ILE A 165 -2.14 2.27 -13.18
C ILE A 165 -2.55 3.72 -12.96
N THR A 166 -2.96 4.08 -11.74
CA THR A 166 -3.40 5.43 -11.36
C THR A 166 -2.27 6.34 -10.91
N GLU A 167 -1.03 5.84 -10.83
CA GLU A 167 0.16 6.58 -10.35
C GLU A 167 -0.08 7.30 -9.02
N PRO A 168 -0.46 6.57 -7.96
CA PRO A 168 -0.75 7.21 -6.69
C PRO A 168 0.51 7.77 -6.04
N ALA A 169 0.40 8.90 -5.36
CA ALA A 169 1.51 9.51 -4.62
C ALA A 169 1.90 8.70 -3.38
N VAL A 170 0.95 7.97 -2.80
CA VAL A 170 1.17 7.10 -1.63
C VAL A 170 0.59 5.72 -1.89
N LEU A 171 1.39 4.70 -1.63
CA LEU A 171 1.05 3.28 -1.73
C LEU A 171 0.88 2.70 -0.32
N LEU A 172 -0.31 2.17 -0.02
CA LEU A 172 -0.61 1.48 1.23
C LEU A 172 -0.81 -0.01 0.94
N LEU A 173 0.07 -0.86 1.45
CA LEU A 173 0.22 -2.26 1.08
C LEU A 173 -0.05 -3.16 2.28
N ASP A 174 -1.12 -3.98 2.24
CA ASP A 174 -1.46 -4.93 3.29
C ASP A 174 -1.04 -6.35 2.88
N GLU A 175 0.13 -6.81 3.30
CA GLU A 175 0.71 -8.12 2.99
C GLU A 175 0.66 -8.47 1.49
N PRO A 176 1.20 -7.62 0.60
CA PRO A 176 0.95 -7.66 -0.84
C PRO A 176 1.43 -8.96 -1.51
N PHE A 177 2.37 -9.66 -0.91
CA PHE A 177 3.01 -10.84 -1.50
C PHE A 177 2.80 -12.12 -0.71
N SER A 178 1.85 -12.13 0.25
CA SER A 178 1.59 -13.30 1.11
C SER A 178 1.14 -14.55 0.36
N ALA A 179 0.57 -14.39 -0.85
CA ALA A 179 0.12 -15.51 -1.70
C ALA A 179 1.19 -16.00 -2.70
N LEU A 180 2.40 -15.41 -2.69
CA LEU A 180 3.51 -15.79 -3.58
C LEU A 180 4.44 -16.80 -2.91
N ASP A 181 5.05 -17.68 -3.73
CA ASP A 181 6.22 -18.45 -3.33
C ASP A 181 7.42 -17.51 -3.08
N GLU A 182 8.46 -18.02 -2.40
CA GLU A 182 9.60 -17.22 -1.93
C GLU A 182 10.35 -16.52 -3.08
N LEU A 183 10.66 -17.24 -4.17
CA LEU A 183 11.38 -16.67 -5.30
C LEU A 183 10.56 -15.59 -6.02
N SER A 184 9.28 -15.87 -6.26
CA SER A 184 8.36 -14.89 -6.87
C SER A 184 8.19 -13.66 -5.98
N ARG A 185 8.16 -13.84 -4.66
CA ARG A 185 8.06 -12.76 -3.68
C ARG A 185 9.26 -11.84 -3.72
N ASP A 186 10.48 -12.40 -3.74
CA ASP A 186 11.72 -11.62 -3.80
C ASP A 186 11.80 -10.79 -5.08
N MET A 187 11.46 -11.42 -6.23
CA MET A 187 11.40 -10.69 -7.51
C MET A 187 10.38 -9.55 -7.47
N MET A 188 9.19 -9.78 -6.91
CA MET A 188 8.15 -8.76 -6.82
C MET A 188 8.48 -7.65 -5.82
N ASN A 189 9.19 -7.96 -4.73
CA ASN A 189 9.71 -6.98 -3.79
C ASN A 189 10.68 -6.01 -4.49
N MET A 190 11.63 -6.55 -5.25
CA MET A 190 12.59 -5.74 -6.01
C MET A 190 11.89 -4.85 -7.05
N GLU A 191 10.92 -5.42 -7.77
CA GLU A 191 10.18 -4.71 -8.80
C GLU A 191 9.31 -3.60 -8.22
N LEU A 192 8.61 -3.85 -7.11
CA LEU A 192 7.83 -2.83 -6.41
C LEU A 192 8.73 -1.69 -5.92
N GLN A 193 9.90 -2.01 -5.34
CA GLN A 193 10.85 -1.00 -4.90
C GLN A 193 11.36 -0.15 -6.08
N ARG A 194 11.67 -0.79 -7.22
CA ARG A 194 12.06 -0.09 -8.45
C ARG A 194 10.99 0.89 -8.91
N ILE A 195 9.72 0.42 -9.00
CA ILE A 195 8.59 1.24 -9.43
C ILE A 195 8.39 2.42 -8.47
N CYS A 196 8.45 2.19 -7.16
CA CYS A 196 8.31 3.25 -6.16
C CYS A 196 9.37 4.34 -6.34
N ARG A 197 10.63 3.94 -6.59
CA ARG A 197 11.73 4.89 -6.82
C ARG A 197 11.57 5.66 -8.12
N GLU A 198 11.22 4.99 -9.22
CA GLU A 198 11.03 5.63 -10.54
C GLU A 198 9.88 6.64 -10.54
N GLN A 199 8.83 6.40 -9.74
CA GLN A 199 7.67 7.26 -9.64
C GLN A 199 7.74 8.29 -8.49
N ASP A 200 8.84 8.31 -7.72
CA ASP A 200 8.96 9.12 -6.48
C ASP A 200 7.76 8.89 -5.53
N ALA A 201 7.25 7.66 -5.51
CA ALA A 201 6.09 7.27 -4.72
C ALA A 201 6.49 6.95 -3.28
N THR A 202 5.68 7.41 -2.32
CA THR A 202 5.84 7.04 -0.91
C THR A 202 5.11 5.74 -0.64
N ALA A 203 5.76 4.74 -0.02
CA ALA A 203 5.16 3.45 0.27
C ALA A 203 5.09 3.16 1.78
N PHE A 204 3.98 2.55 2.20
CA PHE A 204 3.82 2.02 3.55
C PHE A 204 3.35 0.56 3.50
N LEU A 205 4.21 -0.34 3.94
CA LEU A 205 4.02 -1.79 3.88
C LEU A 205 3.61 -2.34 5.25
N VAL A 206 2.53 -3.08 5.27
CA VAL A 206 2.19 -3.98 6.38
C VAL A 206 2.67 -5.37 6.02
N THR A 207 3.55 -5.93 6.85
CA THR A 207 4.02 -7.31 6.67
C THR A 207 4.27 -8.00 8.01
N HIS A 208 4.31 -9.31 8.00
CA HIS A 208 4.80 -10.15 9.11
C HIS A 208 6.22 -10.67 8.83
N SER A 209 6.75 -10.43 7.63
CA SER A 209 8.11 -10.82 7.23
C SER A 209 9.12 -9.74 7.62
N ILE A 210 10.01 -10.08 8.54
CA ILE A 210 11.13 -9.20 8.92
C ILE A 210 12.07 -9.01 7.73
N GLN A 211 12.27 -10.04 6.92
CA GLN A 211 13.11 -9.99 5.74
C GLN A 211 12.59 -8.98 4.71
N GLU A 212 11.29 -9.01 4.39
CA GLU A 212 10.67 -8.02 3.50
C GLU A 212 10.86 -6.59 4.04
N ALA A 213 10.58 -6.38 5.33
CA ALA A 213 10.72 -5.06 5.93
C ALA A 213 12.16 -4.54 5.85
N VAL A 214 13.16 -5.38 6.13
CA VAL A 214 14.59 -4.99 6.08
C VAL A 214 15.05 -4.70 4.65
N ILE A 215 14.61 -5.50 3.66
CA ILE A 215 15.03 -5.33 2.27
C ILE A 215 14.41 -4.09 1.64
N LEU A 216 13.13 -3.80 1.96
CA LEU A 216 12.36 -2.79 1.25
C LEU A 216 12.41 -1.40 1.89
N SER A 217 12.61 -1.32 3.21
CA SER A 217 12.24 -0.12 3.96
C SER A 217 13.41 0.73 4.40
N ASP A 218 13.21 2.04 4.30
CA ASP A 218 14.07 3.06 4.90
C ASP A 218 13.78 3.19 6.42
N ASP A 219 12.49 3.02 6.81
CA ASP A 219 12.03 3.08 8.20
C ASP A 219 11.18 1.85 8.53
N ILE A 220 11.43 1.22 9.69
CA ILE A 220 10.66 0.06 10.17
C ILE A 220 10.01 0.39 11.51
N TYR A 221 8.68 0.36 11.54
CA TYR A 221 7.89 0.51 12.75
C TYR A 221 7.54 -0.87 13.32
N VAL A 222 7.74 -1.06 14.61
CA VAL A 222 7.37 -2.30 15.31
C VAL A 222 6.08 -2.07 16.09
N MET A 223 5.04 -2.84 15.81
CA MET A 223 3.76 -2.73 16.50
C MET A 223 3.59 -3.81 17.57
N LYS A 224 3.44 -3.38 18.82
CA LYS A 224 3.11 -4.22 19.98
C LYS A 224 1.61 -4.61 19.94
N PRO A 225 1.25 -5.82 20.43
CA PRO A 225 -0.16 -6.26 20.40
C PRO A 225 -0.99 -5.73 21.57
N ARG A 226 -2.27 -5.55 21.31
CA ARG A 226 -3.43 -5.38 22.20
C ARG A 226 -3.26 -4.43 23.39
N PRO A 227 -3.50 -3.17 23.23
CA PRO A 227 -3.84 -2.47 21.98
C PRO A 227 -2.62 -2.27 21.11
N GLY A 228 -2.82 -2.08 19.80
CA GLY A 228 -1.74 -1.78 18.88
C GLY A 228 -1.07 -0.45 19.22
N ARG A 229 0.20 -0.49 19.59
CA ARG A 229 1.06 0.67 19.87
C ARG A 229 2.36 0.50 19.13
N LEU A 230 2.98 1.57 18.70
CA LEU A 230 4.35 1.49 18.19
C LEU A 230 5.32 1.26 19.36
N ALA A 231 6.34 0.43 19.12
CA ALA A 231 7.47 0.32 20.03
C ALA A 231 8.29 1.61 19.97
N GLU A 232 8.84 2.00 21.11
CA GLU A 232 9.81 3.07 21.20
C GLU A 232 11.18 2.59 20.71
#